data_67e5aac0ed99c0ee8bca07afe5c10829
#
_entry.id   67e5aac0ed99c0ee8bca07afe5c10829
#
_cell.length_a   1.000
_cell.length_b   1.000
_cell.length_c   1.000
_cell.angle_alpha   90.00
_cell.angle_beta   90.00
_cell.angle_gamma   90.00
#
_symmetry.space_group_name_H-M   'P 1'
#
loop_
_entity.id
_entity.type
_entity.pdbx_description
1 polymer ?
#
loop_
_entity_poly.entity_id
_entity_poly.type
_entity_poly.pdbx_seq_one_letter_code
_entity_poly.pdbx_strand_id
1 'polypeptide(L)'
;MEVCLITGTSTGIGQAAALHLARRGYKVYASMRNTAKGDALRAGAAAENLDLVVETLDVSDNQSMLACIERIIAAEGRIDVLINNAGMSPTSPIETYPEDE
;
A
#
# COMPACT_ATOMS: atom_id res chain seq x y z
N MET A 1 1.13 -6.82 -15.29
CA MET A 1 1.75 -6.34 -14.06
C MET A 1 0.76 -6.50 -12.91
N GLU A 2 1.17 -7.15 -11.87
CA GLU A 2 0.31 -7.35 -10.72
C GLU A 2 0.25 -6.10 -9.85
N VAL A 3 -0.90 -5.86 -9.28
CA VAL A 3 -1.18 -4.65 -8.49
C VAL A 3 -1.26 -5.03 -7.02
N CYS A 4 -0.51 -4.31 -6.20
CA CYS A 4 -0.44 -4.56 -4.76
C CYS A 4 -0.86 -3.30 -4.00
N LEU A 5 -1.75 -3.46 -3.03
CA LEU A 5 -2.11 -2.38 -2.11
C LEU A 5 -1.57 -2.72 -0.73
N ILE A 6 -0.79 -1.81 -0.16
CA ILE A 6 -0.22 -1.97 1.19
C ILE A 6 -0.74 -0.84 2.05
N THR A 7 -1.25 -1.17 3.24
CA THR A 7 -1.70 -0.15 4.19
C THR A 7 -0.60 0.14 5.21
N GLY A 8 -0.62 1.37 5.75
CA GLY A 8 0.29 1.74 6.82
C GLY A 8 1.74 1.87 6.40
N THR A 9 1.99 2.57 5.29
CA THR A 9 3.33 2.62 4.69
C THR A 9 4.13 3.85 5.08
N SER A 10 3.66 4.64 6.05
CA SER A 10 4.35 5.87 6.45
C SER A 10 5.60 5.61 7.26
N THR A 11 5.80 4.41 7.80
CA THR A 11 6.94 4.07 8.63
C THR A 11 7.49 2.69 8.31
N GLY A 12 8.70 2.47 8.71
CA GLY A 12 9.45 1.26 8.87
C GLY A 12 9.10 0.10 7.97
N ILE A 13 8.40 -0.88 8.54
CA ILE A 13 8.12 -2.14 7.85
C ILE A 13 7.26 -1.92 6.62
N GLY A 14 6.27 -1.03 6.71
CA GLY A 14 5.41 -0.73 5.59
C GLY A 14 6.16 -0.11 4.41
N GLN A 15 7.05 0.84 4.68
CA GLN A 15 7.87 1.44 3.63
C GLN A 15 8.79 0.41 3.00
N ALA A 16 9.45 -0.40 3.81
CA ALA A 16 10.36 -1.41 3.30
C ALA A 16 9.64 -2.41 2.42
N ALA A 17 8.45 -2.84 2.83
CA ALA A 17 7.66 -3.78 2.05
C ALA A 17 7.24 -3.18 0.72
N ALA A 18 6.82 -1.92 0.72
CA ALA A 18 6.38 -1.24 -0.50
C ALA A 18 7.51 -1.17 -1.52
N LEU A 19 8.69 -0.73 -1.08
CA LEU A 19 9.83 -0.64 -1.97
C LEU A 19 10.28 -2.01 -2.47
N HIS A 20 10.27 -2.99 -1.58
CA HIS A 20 10.68 -4.36 -1.95
C HIS A 20 9.79 -4.91 -3.06
N LEU A 21 8.47 -4.78 -2.89
CA LEU A 21 7.55 -5.30 -3.89
C LEU A 21 7.63 -4.53 -5.21
N ALA A 22 7.81 -3.22 -5.13
CA ALA A 22 8.00 -2.43 -6.35
C ALA A 22 9.25 -2.86 -7.10
N ARG A 23 10.33 -3.18 -6.39
CA ARG A 23 11.56 -3.68 -7.00
C ARG A 23 11.34 -5.04 -7.67
N ARG A 24 10.35 -5.79 -7.20
CA ARG A 24 10.05 -7.09 -7.78
C ARG A 24 9.06 -7.02 -8.93
N GLY A 25 8.71 -5.83 -9.36
CA GLY A 25 7.89 -5.65 -10.54
C GLY A 25 6.41 -5.44 -10.31
N TYR A 26 5.99 -5.33 -9.03
CA TYR A 26 4.59 -5.00 -8.76
C TYR A 26 4.33 -3.53 -9.00
N LYS A 27 3.10 -3.22 -9.41
CA LYS A 27 2.58 -1.86 -9.30
C LYS A 27 2.11 -1.72 -7.86
N VAL A 28 2.76 -0.87 -7.07
CA VAL A 28 2.48 -0.78 -5.65
C VAL A 28 1.71 0.51 -5.34
N TYR A 29 0.60 0.35 -4.65
CA TYR A 29 -0.14 1.46 -4.05
C TYR A 29 0.15 1.45 -2.56
N ALA A 30 0.94 2.42 -2.13
CA ALA A 30 1.37 2.52 -0.73
C ALA A 30 0.44 3.50 -0.04
N SER A 31 -0.41 3.01 0.85
CA SER A 31 -1.43 3.85 1.45
C SER A 31 -1.08 4.23 2.89
N MET A 32 -1.52 5.43 3.27
CA MET A 32 -1.28 5.99 4.59
C MET A 32 -2.32 7.06 4.85
N ARG A 33 -2.57 7.37 6.13
CA ARG A 33 -3.54 8.41 6.46
C ARG A 33 -3.07 9.79 6.04
N ASN A 34 -1.80 10.09 6.28
CA ASN A 34 -1.23 11.40 5.98
C ASN A 34 -0.20 11.26 4.88
N THR A 35 -0.59 11.59 3.66
CA THR A 35 0.28 11.40 2.49
C THR A 35 1.48 12.35 2.48
N ALA A 36 1.46 13.40 3.31
CA ALA A 36 2.65 14.24 3.46
C ALA A 36 3.82 13.46 4.05
N LYS A 37 3.55 12.39 4.79
CA LYS A 37 4.60 11.52 5.32
C LYS A 37 5.15 10.56 4.28
N GLY A 38 4.63 10.60 3.08
CA GLY A 38 5.07 9.72 1.99
C GLY A 38 6.25 10.26 1.19
N ASP A 39 6.80 11.42 1.55
CA ASP A 39 7.83 12.04 0.73
C ASP A 39 9.08 11.18 0.63
N ALA A 40 9.52 10.57 1.73
CA ALA A 40 10.69 9.71 1.71
C ALA A 40 10.45 8.49 0.82
N LEU A 41 9.24 7.93 0.88
CA LEU A 41 8.89 6.77 0.07
C LEU A 41 8.83 7.14 -1.41
N ARG A 42 8.24 8.29 -1.73
CA ARG A 42 8.22 8.78 -3.12
C ARG A 42 9.63 9.01 -3.64
N ALA A 43 10.48 9.61 -2.82
CA ALA A 43 11.87 9.89 -3.22
C ALA A 43 12.64 8.59 -3.46
N GLY A 44 12.46 7.60 -2.58
CA GLY A 44 13.12 6.32 -2.74
C GLY A 44 12.68 5.59 -4.00
N ALA A 45 11.38 5.62 -4.27
CA ALA A 45 10.86 4.99 -5.48
C ALA A 45 11.34 5.72 -6.74
N ALA A 46 11.35 7.05 -6.72
CA ALA A 46 11.80 7.82 -7.86
C ALA A 46 13.29 7.60 -8.15
N ALA A 47 14.09 7.47 -7.11
CA ALA A 47 15.52 7.25 -7.26
C ALA A 47 15.83 5.94 -7.97
N GLU A 48 14.95 4.94 -7.82
CA GLU A 48 15.10 3.64 -8.45
C GLU A 48 14.17 3.45 -9.65
N ASN A 49 13.42 4.49 -9.99
CA ASN A 49 12.48 4.45 -11.12
C ASN A 49 11.43 3.34 -10.94
N LEU A 50 10.90 3.21 -9.75
CA LEU A 50 9.93 2.18 -9.41
C LEU A 50 8.50 2.66 -9.64
N ASP A 51 7.60 1.71 -9.88
CA ASP A 51 6.19 1.98 -10.14
C ASP A 51 5.42 1.94 -8.83
N LEU A 52 5.42 3.06 -8.12
CA LEU A 52 4.84 3.15 -6.79
C LEU A 52 4.04 4.46 -6.67
N VAL A 53 2.82 4.34 -6.15
CA VAL A 53 1.92 5.47 -5.95
C VAL A 53 1.58 5.55 -4.47
N VAL A 54 1.63 6.77 -3.91
CA VAL A 54 1.21 6.99 -2.52
C VAL A 54 -0.26 7.38 -2.54
N GLU A 55 -1.07 6.68 -1.74
CA GLU A 55 -2.52 6.89 -1.67
C GLU A 55 -2.97 7.21 -0.26
N THR A 56 -4.07 7.95 -0.15
CA THR A 56 -4.69 8.22 1.15
C THR A 56 -5.61 7.07 1.52
N LEU A 57 -5.43 6.56 2.74
CA LEU A 57 -6.34 5.55 3.26
C LEU A 57 -6.29 5.56 4.78
N ASP A 58 -7.46 5.70 5.41
CA ASP A 58 -7.62 5.56 6.85
C ASP A 58 -8.33 4.23 7.10
N VAL A 59 -7.61 3.26 7.63
CA VAL A 59 -8.16 1.90 7.81
C VAL A 59 -9.26 1.86 8.86
N SER A 60 -9.38 2.90 9.70
CA SER A 60 -10.46 2.96 10.67
C SER A 60 -11.75 3.53 10.06
N ASP A 61 -11.71 3.96 8.80
CA ASP A 61 -12.85 4.55 8.10
C ASP A 61 -13.17 3.70 6.89
N ASN A 62 -14.30 3.00 6.95
CA ASN A 62 -14.69 2.10 5.86
C ASN A 62 -14.88 2.82 4.55
N GLN A 63 -15.37 4.05 4.58
CA GLN A 63 -15.55 4.81 3.35
C GLN A 63 -14.23 5.18 2.72
N SER A 64 -13.23 5.50 3.53
CA SER A 64 -11.90 5.76 3.03
C SER A 64 -11.31 4.53 2.35
N MET A 65 -11.50 3.36 2.96
CA MET A 65 -11.03 2.10 2.39
C MET A 65 -11.70 1.82 1.05
N LEU A 66 -13.02 1.94 0.99
CA LEU A 66 -13.75 1.70 -0.24
C LEU A 66 -13.35 2.69 -1.34
N ALA A 67 -13.20 3.96 -0.99
CA ALA A 67 -12.81 4.96 -1.97
C ALA A 67 -11.42 4.68 -2.54
N CYS A 68 -10.49 4.26 -1.68
CA CYS A 68 -9.15 3.92 -2.14
C CYS A 68 -9.17 2.73 -3.09
N ILE A 69 -9.90 1.68 -2.72
CA ILE A 69 -10.01 0.49 -3.55
C ILE A 69 -10.64 0.83 -4.89
N GLU A 70 -11.70 1.65 -4.88
CA GLU A 70 -12.37 2.03 -6.12
C GLU A 70 -11.45 2.82 -7.03
N ARG A 71 -10.63 3.71 -6.47
CA ARG A 71 -9.68 4.47 -7.29
C ARG A 71 -8.67 3.55 -7.96
N ILE A 72 -8.18 2.56 -7.22
CA ILE A 72 -7.19 1.63 -7.76
C ILE A 72 -7.83 0.76 -8.84
N ILE A 73 -9.02 0.24 -8.59
CA ILE A 73 -9.71 -0.59 -9.57
C ILE A 73 -10.01 0.22 -10.83
N ALA A 74 -10.40 1.48 -10.67
CA ALA A 74 -10.67 2.34 -11.84
C ALA A 74 -9.41 2.56 -12.66
N ALA A 75 -8.25 2.68 -12.02
CA ALA A 75 -6.99 2.93 -12.70
C ALA A 75 -6.38 1.68 -13.30
N GLU A 76 -6.44 0.56 -12.56
CA GLU A 76 -5.68 -0.64 -12.91
C GLU A 76 -6.55 -1.80 -13.35
N GLY A 77 -7.84 -1.80 -12.98
CA GLY A 77 -8.73 -2.90 -13.27
C GLY A 77 -8.60 -4.10 -12.34
N ARG A 78 -7.70 -4.04 -11.38
CA ARG A 78 -7.43 -5.19 -10.51
C ARG A 78 -6.68 -4.80 -9.26
N ILE A 79 -6.80 -5.61 -8.22
CA ILE A 79 -5.89 -5.63 -7.07
C ILE A 79 -5.57 -7.10 -6.83
N ASP A 80 -4.33 -7.48 -6.97
CA ASP A 80 -3.93 -8.89 -6.86
C ASP A 80 -3.49 -9.25 -5.47
N VAL A 81 -2.90 -8.29 -4.74
CA VAL A 81 -2.35 -8.52 -3.42
C VAL A 81 -2.76 -7.36 -2.51
N LEU A 82 -3.29 -7.70 -1.34
CA LEU A 82 -3.58 -6.71 -0.31
C LEU A 82 -2.80 -7.08 0.94
N ILE A 83 -1.92 -6.18 1.37
CA ILE A 83 -1.15 -6.37 2.60
C ILE A 83 -1.65 -5.37 3.61
N ASN A 84 -2.28 -5.86 4.67
CA ASN A 84 -2.82 -5.00 5.72
C ASN A 84 -1.79 -4.85 6.82
N ASN A 85 -0.93 -3.84 6.67
CA ASN A 85 0.11 -3.54 7.64
C ASN A 85 -0.37 -2.53 8.69
N ALA A 86 -1.30 -1.66 8.32
CA ALA A 86 -1.86 -0.69 9.25
C ALA A 86 -2.69 -1.42 10.30
N GLY A 87 -2.63 -0.95 11.54
CA GLY A 87 -3.39 -1.57 12.62
C GLY A 87 -2.78 -2.85 13.16
N MET A 88 -1.63 -3.26 12.63
CA MET A 88 -0.95 -4.44 13.13
C MET A 88 -0.40 -4.16 14.52
N SER A 89 -0.65 -5.07 15.45
CA SER A 89 -0.07 -4.99 16.78
C SER A 89 1.23 -5.79 16.80
N PRO A 90 2.06 -5.61 17.85
CA PRO A 90 3.30 -6.39 17.94
C PRO A 90 3.08 -7.89 17.97
N THR A 91 1.89 -8.33 18.33
CA THR A 91 1.59 -9.75 18.41
C THR A 91 0.86 -10.28 17.18
N SER A 92 0.57 -9.43 16.22
CA SER A 92 -0.21 -9.84 15.04
C SER A 92 0.72 -10.04 13.87
N PRO A 93 0.61 -11.16 13.18
CA PRO A 93 1.38 -11.32 11.95
C PRO A 93 0.79 -10.46 10.84
N ILE A 94 1.60 -10.23 9.83
CA ILE A 94 1.09 -9.62 8.60
C ILE A 94 0.27 -10.67 7.88
N GLU A 95 -0.91 -10.27 7.46
CA GLU A 95 -1.82 -11.15 6.74
C GLU A 95 -2.03 -10.61 5.33
N THR A 96 -2.16 -11.52 4.40
CA THR A 96 -2.54 -11.15 3.05
C THR A 96 -3.98 -11.53 2.83
N TYR A 97 -4.71 -10.64 2.20
CA TYR A 97 -6.09 -10.88 1.85
C TYR A 97 -6.17 -11.06 0.35
N PRO A 98 -7.13 -11.69 -0.14
CA PRO A 98 -8.41 -12.05 0.45
C PRO A 98 -8.39 -13.42 1.02
N GLU A 99 -7.96 -13.75 1.91
CA GLU A 99 -8.31 -14.94 2.44
C GLU A 99 -9.37 -14.85 3.30
N ASP A 100 -9.87 -14.63 3.28
CA ASP A 100 -10.81 -14.49 3.80
C ASP A 100 -11.40 -13.95 4.13
N GLU A 101 -11.33 -13.70 3.67
CA GLU A 101 -11.89 -13.07 3.89
C GLU A 101 -12.37 -12.94 4.38
#